data_c7549948cf80ba67cc19150de4d7ac5a
#
_entry.id   c7549948cf80ba67cc19150de4d7ac5a
#
_cell.length_a   1.000
_cell.length_b   1.000
_cell.length_c   1.000
_cell.angle_alpha   90.00
_cell.angle_beta   90.00
_cell.angle_gamma   90.00
#
_symmetry.space_group_name_H-M   'P 1'
#
loop_
_entity.id
_entity.type
_entity.pdbx_description
1 polymer ?
#
loop_
_entity_poly.entity_id
_entity_poly.type
_entity_poly.pdbx_seq_one_letter_code
_entity_poly.pdbx_strand_id
1 'polypeptide(L)'
;MKQVLSVLFLFISVPLWAASDIQSLKTPSGIQVWLVEDHNIPFVALELRFKGGASIDPGEKAGATNLMMALLEEGSGDMTAQDFAAAKERLAASFSYESYQDAVSISARFLTENRDEAVALLRQSLLTPNFDIDAVERVRAQVLTGLKSSETDPEDIVGKAFNAEAYGSHPYGRDDSGTKETVSALSREDLHAAHKYAMVLDRAYVSAVGDISPEDLSALVDRLLAGLPQHSTRDLPQKAELGLGAGIEVIDFATPQSVALFGHVGIARDHPDFFAAYLLNQIFGGGGLESRLTREIRENRGLTYGVGTYLVARDYADVVIGQFASANDRMGEALNVLRSEWANISQNGVTQEELDRTKTYLTGAYPLRFDGNAPIANILVGMQMQGLDPSYVTTRNDKVNAVTLEQINAVAAWLYKPDQLRIFVVGQPDL
;
A
#
# COMPACT_ATOMS: atom_id res chain seq x y z
N MET A 1 -54.17 31.51 -21.28
CA MET A 1 -53.99 30.19 -20.64
C MET A 1 -52.70 29.59 -21.19
N LYS A 2 -51.60 29.70 -20.43
CA LYS A 2 -50.35 29.05 -20.77
C LYS A 2 -50.20 27.83 -19.85
N GLN A 3 -50.25 26.64 -20.43
CA GLN A 3 -49.97 25.40 -19.70
C GLN A 3 -48.45 25.25 -19.53
N VAL A 4 -47.97 25.22 -18.28
CA VAL A 4 -46.62 24.87 -17.92
C VAL A 4 -46.55 23.36 -17.76
N LEU A 5 -45.83 22.72 -18.67
CA LEU A 5 -45.55 21.27 -18.63
C LEU A 5 -44.39 21.06 -17.69
N SER A 6 -44.63 20.62 -16.46
CA SER A 6 -43.60 20.22 -15.52
C SER A 6 -43.09 18.83 -15.90
N VAL A 7 -41.89 18.74 -16.44
CA VAL A 7 -41.17 17.45 -16.66
C VAL A 7 -40.56 17.01 -15.33
N LEU A 8 -41.12 15.98 -14.74
CA LEU A 8 -40.60 15.31 -13.56
C LEU A 8 -39.42 14.40 -13.98
N PHE A 9 -38.21 14.81 -13.74
CA PHE A 9 -37.02 13.92 -13.86
C PHE A 9 -37.07 12.90 -12.73
N LEU A 10 -37.51 11.67 -13.03
CA LEU A 10 -37.25 10.53 -12.16
C LEU A 10 -35.73 10.21 -12.21
N PHE A 11 -35.02 10.58 -11.16
CA PHE A 11 -33.72 10.01 -10.90
C PHE A 11 -33.90 8.54 -10.52
N ILE A 12 -33.69 7.65 -11.48
CA ILE A 12 -33.52 6.23 -11.22
C ILE A 12 -32.16 6.13 -10.56
N SER A 13 -32.14 6.01 -9.23
CA SER A 13 -30.95 5.59 -8.49
C SER A 13 -30.66 4.15 -8.92
N VAL A 14 -29.69 3.97 -9.80
CA VAL A 14 -29.12 2.65 -10.09
C VAL A 14 -28.41 2.25 -8.80
N PRO A 15 -28.80 1.17 -8.12
CA PRO A 15 -28.08 0.72 -6.95
C PRO A 15 -26.65 0.37 -7.38
N LEU A 16 -25.66 0.82 -6.61
CA LEU A 16 -24.24 0.43 -6.73
C LEU A 16 -24.13 -1.08 -6.39
N TRP A 17 -24.31 -1.94 -7.38
CA TRP A 17 -24.37 -3.39 -7.20
C TRP A 17 -23.00 -4.07 -7.19
N ALA A 18 -21.92 -3.37 -7.56
CA ALA A 18 -20.60 -3.97 -7.74
C ALA A 18 -19.90 -4.45 -6.44
N ALA A 19 -20.34 -4.00 -5.26
CA ALA A 19 -19.67 -4.36 -3.99
C ALA A 19 -20.42 -5.43 -3.18
N SER A 20 -21.59 -5.92 -3.63
CA SER A 20 -22.46 -6.76 -2.79
C SER A 20 -22.34 -8.26 -3.02
N ASP A 21 -21.68 -8.71 -4.08
CA ASP A 21 -21.65 -10.14 -4.44
C ASP A 21 -20.20 -10.66 -4.59
N ILE A 22 -19.44 -10.55 -3.52
CA ILE A 22 -18.09 -11.12 -3.47
C ILE A 22 -18.22 -12.61 -3.23
N GLN A 23 -17.87 -13.41 -4.22
CA GLN A 23 -17.83 -14.86 -4.12
C GLN A 23 -16.47 -15.31 -3.60
N SER A 24 -16.46 -16.07 -2.51
CA SER A 24 -15.27 -16.68 -1.94
C SER A 24 -15.17 -18.14 -2.42
N LEU A 25 -14.19 -18.41 -3.25
CA LEU A 25 -13.98 -19.70 -3.89
C LEU A 25 -12.71 -20.37 -3.36
N LYS A 26 -12.68 -21.68 -3.42
CA LYS A 26 -11.46 -22.47 -3.20
C LYS A 26 -11.23 -23.36 -4.41
N THR A 27 -10.06 -23.18 -5.05
CA THR A 27 -9.72 -23.99 -6.23
C THR A 27 -9.48 -25.45 -5.86
N PRO A 28 -9.49 -26.41 -6.80
CA PRO A 28 -9.11 -27.80 -6.56
C PRO A 28 -7.73 -27.97 -5.93
N SER A 29 -6.76 -27.12 -6.25
CA SER A 29 -5.43 -27.11 -5.61
C SER A 29 -5.41 -26.44 -4.23
N GLY A 30 -6.55 -25.90 -3.77
CA GLY A 30 -6.69 -25.36 -2.42
C GLY A 30 -6.44 -23.87 -2.29
N ILE A 31 -6.23 -23.13 -3.39
CA ILE A 31 -5.99 -21.69 -3.40
C ILE A 31 -7.30 -20.94 -3.15
N GLN A 32 -7.27 -19.98 -2.23
CA GLN A 32 -8.40 -19.10 -1.95
C GLN A 32 -8.48 -18.00 -3.01
N VAL A 33 -9.66 -17.84 -3.62
CA VAL A 33 -9.91 -16.82 -4.64
C VAL A 33 -11.17 -16.04 -4.31
N TRP A 34 -11.12 -14.72 -4.45
CA TRP A 34 -12.33 -13.89 -4.38
C TRP A 34 -12.69 -13.37 -5.76
N LEU A 35 -13.96 -13.47 -6.12
CA LEU A 35 -14.51 -13.08 -7.42
C LEU A 35 -15.67 -12.09 -7.26
N VAL A 36 -15.68 -11.06 -8.11
CA VAL A 36 -16.87 -10.30 -8.45
C VAL A 36 -17.10 -10.44 -9.95
N GLU A 37 -18.23 -11.10 -10.31
CA GLU A 37 -18.59 -11.23 -11.72
C GLU A 37 -19.16 -9.92 -12.25
N ASP A 38 -18.65 -9.46 -13.40
CA ASP A 38 -19.17 -8.32 -14.15
C ASP A 38 -19.07 -8.60 -15.66
N HIS A 39 -20.19 -8.96 -16.27
CA HIS A 39 -20.26 -9.31 -17.69
C HIS A 39 -20.59 -8.12 -18.59
N ASN A 40 -20.63 -6.89 -18.07
CA ASN A 40 -20.95 -5.69 -18.86
C ASN A 40 -19.84 -5.29 -19.81
N ILE A 41 -18.59 -5.57 -19.43
CA ILE A 41 -17.40 -5.24 -20.22
C ILE A 41 -16.56 -6.52 -20.37
N PRO A 42 -16.20 -6.95 -21.60
CA PRO A 42 -15.54 -8.24 -21.84
C PRO A 42 -14.05 -8.23 -21.50
N PHE A 43 -13.71 -7.98 -20.24
CA PHE A 43 -12.35 -8.10 -19.72
C PHE A 43 -12.34 -8.56 -18.26
N VAL A 44 -11.20 -9.10 -17.85
CA VAL A 44 -10.93 -9.52 -16.47
C VAL A 44 -9.77 -8.71 -15.90
N ALA A 45 -9.93 -8.22 -14.68
CA ALA A 45 -8.86 -7.75 -13.82
C ALA A 45 -8.53 -8.84 -12.81
N LEU A 46 -7.28 -9.28 -12.76
CA LEU A 46 -6.77 -10.33 -11.88
C LEU A 46 -5.64 -9.74 -11.03
N GLU A 47 -5.74 -9.95 -9.73
CA GLU A 47 -4.72 -9.58 -8.74
C GLU A 47 -4.19 -10.81 -8.02
N LEU A 48 -2.88 -10.91 -7.98
CA LEU A 48 -2.15 -11.94 -7.26
C LEU A 48 -1.22 -11.28 -6.25
N ARG A 49 -1.22 -11.74 -5.02
CA ARG A 49 -0.23 -11.33 -4.03
C ARG A 49 0.35 -12.54 -3.32
N PHE A 50 1.66 -12.49 -3.07
CA PHE A 50 2.35 -13.49 -2.27
C PHE A 50 2.96 -12.79 -1.07
N LYS A 51 2.60 -13.23 0.12
CA LYS A 51 3.04 -12.64 1.38
C LYS A 51 4.52 -12.89 1.63
N GLY A 52 5.25 -11.86 2.08
CA GLY A 52 6.66 -11.92 2.43
C GLY A 52 7.51 -10.82 1.78
N GLY A 53 7.32 -10.52 0.50
CA GLY A 53 7.96 -9.40 -0.21
C GLY A 53 9.45 -9.25 0.03
N ALA A 54 9.96 -8.01 -0.02
CA ALA A 54 11.36 -7.70 0.23
C ALA A 54 11.80 -7.96 1.69
N SER A 55 10.87 -8.07 2.63
CA SER A 55 11.21 -8.30 4.04
C SER A 55 11.81 -9.70 4.30
N ILE A 56 11.63 -10.65 3.38
CA ILE A 56 12.22 -11.99 3.50
C ILE A 56 13.58 -12.12 2.80
N ASP A 57 14.08 -11.06 2.14
CA ASP A 57 15.43 -11.06 1.59
C ASP A 57 16.48 -11.17 2.72
N PRO A 58 17.54 -12.01 2.57
CA PRO A 58 18.68 -11.95 3.44
C PRO A 58 19.30 -10.54 3.46
N GLY A 59 19.83 -10.10 4.60
CA GLY A 59 20.40 -8.75 4.70
C GLY A 59 21.49 -8.45 3.66
N GLU A 60 22.36 -9.43 3.39
CA GLU A 60 23.41 -9.36 2.38
C GLU A 60 22.91 -9.45 0.93
N LYS A 61 21.62 -9.79 0.75
CA LYS A 61 20.92 -9.88 -0.54
C LYS A 61 19.72 -8.94 -0.61
N ALA A 62 19.68 -7.91 0.24
CA ALA A 62 18.61 -6.92 0.22
C ALA A 62 18.46 -6.32 -1.19
N GLY A 63 17.19 -6.22 -1.67
CA GLY A 63 16.85 -5.81 -3.03
C GLY A 63 16.76 -6.96 -4.04
N ALA A 64 17.02 -8.21 -3.64
CA ALA A 64 16.91 -9.36 -4.56
C ALA A 64 15.47 -9.56 -5.06
N THR A 65 14.48 -9.48 -4.17
CA THR A 65 13.07 -9.58 -4.53
C THR A 65 12.64 -8.42 -5.41
N ASN A 66 13.07 -7.20 -5.12
CA ASN A 66 12.77 -6.02 -5.95
C ASN A 66 13.34 -6.17 -7.38
N LEU A 67 14.63 -6.49 -7.51
CA LEU A 67 15.27 -6.68 -8.80
C LEU A 67 14.66 -7.86 -9.57
N MET A 68 14.32 -8.95 -8.89
CA MET A 68 13.67 -10.13 -9.48
C MET A 68 12.30 -9.76 -10.05
N MET A 69 11.45 -9.04 -9.32
CA MET A 69 10.13 -8.64 -9.78
C MET A 69 10.20 -7.72 -11.00
N ALA A 70 11.15 -6.77 -11.02
CA ALA A 70 11.37 -5.88 -12.15
C ALA A 70 11.85 -6.61 -13.44
N LEU A 71 12.32 -7.85 -13.31
CA LEU A 71 12.82 -8.65 -14.42
C LEU A 71 11.81 -9.66 -14.99
N LEU A 72 10.62 -9.82 -14.39
CA LEU A 72 9.66 -10.84 -14.82
C LEU A 72 9.09 -10.60 -16.24
N GLU A 73 9.09 -9.36 -16.73
CA GLU A 73 8.67 -9.04 -18.10
C GLU A 73 9.85 -8.83 -19.07
N GLU A 74 11.06 -9.07 -18.61
CA GLU A 74 12.30 -8.86 -19.40
C GLU A 74 12.72 -10.10 -20.20
N GLY A 75 11.77 -10.99 -20.46
CA GLY A 75 11.93 -12.23 -21.22
C GLY A 75 11.64 -13.47 -20.37
N SER A 76 10.99 -14.44 -20.98
CA SER A 76 10.61 -15.68 -20.33
C SER A 76 10.51 -16.85 -21.31
N GLY A 77 10.93 -18.04 -20.89
CA GLY A 77 11.03 -19.20 -21.77
C GLY A 77 11.95 -18.88 -22.96
N ASP A 78 11.44 -19.02 -24.20
CA ASP A 78 12.19 -18.71 -25.42
C ASP A 78 12.00 -17.24 -25.92
N MET A 79 11.24 -16.42 -25.19
CA MET A 79 10.94 -15.04 -25.57
C MET A 79 11.99 -14.08 -25.03
N THR A 80 12.43 -13.15 -25.87
CA THR A 80 13.16 -11.96 -25.45
C THR A 80 12.21 -10.95 -24.80
N ALA A 81 12.73 -9.89 -24.15
CA ALA A 81 11.92 -8.79 -23.62
C ALA A 81 11.03 -8.13 -24.71
N GLN A 82 11.56 -7.98 -25.93
CA GLN A 82 10.81 -7.41 -27.05
C GLN A 82 9.68 -8.34 -27.51
N ASP A 83 9.95 -9.64 -27.61
CA ASP A 83 8.93 -10.63 -27.98
C ASP A 83 7.82 -10.69 -26.96
N PHE A 84 8.16 -10.65 -25.67
CA PHE A 84 7.19 -10.63 -24.56
C PHE A 84 6.32 -9.36 -24.61
N ALA A 85 6.93 -8.19 -24.79
CA ALA A 85 6.21 -6.92 -24.93
C ALA A 85 5.27 -6.93 -26.15
N ALA A 86 5.75 -7.40 -27.33
CA ALA A 86 4.95 -7.51 -28.53
C ALA A 86 3.79 -8.51 -28.38
N ALA A 87 4.00 -9.62 -27.66
CA ALA A 87 2.95 -10.58 -27.36
C ALA A 87 1.87 -9.96 -26.45
N LYS A 88 2.28 -9.23 -25.40
CA LYS A 88 1.39 -8.51 -24.50
C LYS A 88 0.52 -7.48 -25.24
N GLU A 89 1.13 -6.68 -26.13
CA GLU A 89 0.41 -5.71 -26.97
C GLU A 89 -0.60 -6.37 -27.91
N ARG A 90 -0.19 -7.44 -28.62
CA ARG A 90 -1.07 -8.19 -29.53
C ARG A 90 -2.31 -8.73 -28.83
N LEU A 91 -2.18 -9.13 -27.56
CA LEU A 91 -3.26 -9.66 -26.74
C LEU A 91 -4.10 -8.57 -26.07
N ALA A 92 -3.75 -7.29 -26.24
CA ALA A 92 -4.31 -6.18 -25.49
C ALA A 92 -4.28 -6.44 -23.97
N ALA A 93 -3.24 -7.14 -23.49
CA ALA A 93 -3.03 -7.47 -22.09
C ALA A 93 -2.12 -6.44 -21.42
N SER A 94 -2.33 -6.22 -20.13
CA SER A 94 -1.46 -5.40 -19.29
C SER A 94 -1.08 -6.20 -18.06
N PHE A 95 0.23 -6.27 -17.78
CA PHE A 95 0.78 -6.89 -16.59
C PHE A 95 1.65 -5.88 -15.84
N SER A 96 1.62 -5.94 -14.53
CA SER A 96 2.47 -5.15 -13.63
C SER A 96 3.01 -6.05 -12.52
N TYR A 97 4.28 -5.86 -12.17
CA TYR A 97 4.99 -6.66 -11.18
C TYR A 97 5.64 -5.72 -10.17
N GLU A 98 5.25 -5.82 -8.91
CA GLU A 98 5.67 -4.91 -7.85
C GLU A 98 6.19 -5.67 -6.64
N SER A 99 7.23 -5.12 -6.02
CA SER A 99 7.77 -5.60 -4.76
C SER A 99 7.47 -4.58 -3.67
N TYR A 100 6.91 -5.05 -2.56
CA TYR A 100 6.70 -4.31 -1.32
C TYR A 100 7.41 -5.01 -0.18
N GLN A 101 7.48 -4.37 0.98
CA GLN A 101 8.06 -4.98 2.17
C GLN A 101 7.37 -6.31 2.53
N ASP A 102 6.02 -6.34 2.53
CA ASP A 102 5.25 -7.47 3.03
C ASP A 102 4.68 -8.38 1.95
N ALA A 103 4.82 -8.02 0.68
CA ALA A 103 4.30 -8.82 -0.43
C ALA A 103 5.00 -8.52 -1.75
N VAL A 104 4.97 -9.49 -2.65
CA VAL A 104 5.06 -9.22 -4.09
C VAL A 104 3.65 -9.22 -4.68
N SER A 105 3.40 -8.35 -5.65
CA SER A 105 2.10 -8.13 -6.28
C SER A 105 2.20 -8.26 -7.80
N ILE A 106 1.26 -8.97 -8.38
CA ILE A 106 1.11 -9.10 -9.83
C ILE A 106 -0.31 -8.71 -10.18
N SER A 107 -0.44 -7.64 -10.97
CA SER A 107 -1.71 -7.17 -11.52
C SER A 107 -1.78 -7.54 -12.99
N ALA A 108 -2.90 -8.11 -13.43
CA ALA A 108 -3.11 -8.45 -14.83
C ALA A 108 -4.50 -7.99 -15.30
N ARG A 109 -4.55 -7.47 -16.53
CA ARG A 109 -5.80 -7.18 -17.23
C ARG A 109 -5.74 -7.76 -18.63
N PHE A 110 -6.81 -8.42 -19.04
CA PHE A 110 -6.89 -9.04 -20.37
C PHE A 110 -8.34 -9.14 -20.82
N LEU A 111 -8.54 -9.08 -22.15
CA LEU A 111 -9.85 -9.26 -22.76
C LEU A 111 -10.31 -10.71 -22.62
N THR A 112 -11.61 -10.92 -22.49
CA THR A 112 -12.22 -12.27 -22.37
C THR A 112 -11.88 -13.13 -23.58
N GLU A 113 -11.89 -12.58 -24.78
CA GLU A 113 -11.54 -13.28 -26.04
C GLU A 113 -10.08 -13.75 -26.10
N ASN A 114 -9.15 -13.04 -25.44
CA ASN A 114 -7.72 -13.34 -25.42
C ASN A 114 -7.26 -14.02 -24.12
N ARG A 115 -8.20 -14.36 -23.23
CA ARG A 115 -7.96 -14.82 -21.86
C ARG A 115 -6.93 -15.94 -21.77
N ASP A 116 -7.11 -17.00 -22.55
CA ASP A 116 -6.27 -18.19 -22.43
C ASP A 116 -4.83 -17.94 -22.89
N GLU A 117 -4.64 -17.15 -23.96
CA GLU A 117 -3.31 -16.77 -24.45
C GLU A 117 -2.63 -15.77 -23.49
N ALA A 118 -3.38 -14.79 -22.96
CA ALA A 118 -2.86 -13.83 -21.98
C ALA A 118 -2.43 -14.51 -20.68
N VAL A 119 -3.24 -15.45 -20.17
CA VAL A 119 -2.90 -16.24 -19.00
C VAL A 119 -1.71 -17.16 -19.24
N ALA A 120 -1.57 -17.74 -20.43
CA ALA A 120 -0.40 -18.54 -20.79
C ALA A 120 0.87 -17.67 -20.82
N LEU A 121 0.80 -16.45 -21.35
CA LEU A 121 1.90 -15.50 -21.37
C LEU A 121 2.28 -15.05 -19.94
N LEU A 122 1.29 -14.69 -19.10
CA LEU A 122 1.50 -14.37 -17.69
C LEU A 122 2.15 -15.55 -16.94
N ARG A 123 1.60 -16.76 -17.15
CA ARG A 123 2.17 -17.97 -16.53
C ARG A 123 3.64 -18.17 -16.90
N GLN A 124 3.99 -17.92 -18.15
CA GLN A 124 5.37 -18.06 -18.60
C GLN A 124 6.30 -17.09 -17.85
N SER A 125 5.90 -15.82 -17.65
CA SER A 125 6.68 -14.86 -16.88
C SER A 125 6.83 -15.26 -15.40
N LEU A 126 5.81 -15.90 -14.84
CA LEU A 126 5.83 -16.33 -13.44
C LEU A 126 6.61 -17.63 -13.20
N LEU A 127 6.73 -18.52 -14.18
CA LEU A 127 7.34 -19.84 -13.97
C LEU A 127 8.74 -19.98 -14.57
N THR A 128 9.00 -19.28 -15.68
CA THR A 128 10.23 -19.45 -16.46
C THR A 128 10.87 -18.12 -16.84
N PRO A 129 11.06 -17.19 -15.90
CA PRO A 129 11.77 -15.94 -16.20
C PRO A 129 13.22 -16.26 -16.60
N ASN A 130 13.70 -15.61 -17.67
CA ASN A 130 15.02 -15.92 -18.22
C ASN A 130 16.16 -15.37 -17.37
N PHE A 131 15.98 -14.19 -16.79
CA PHE A 131 17.03 -13.42 -16.13
C PHE A 131 18.31 -13.36 -16.99
N ASP A 132 18.13 -12.99 -18.28
CA ASP A 132 19.26 -12.85 -19.19
C ASP A 132 20.23 -11.78 -18.68
N ILE A 133 21.53 -12.02 -18.88
CA ILE A 133 22.58 -11.18 -18.29
C ILE A 133 22.45 -9.71 -18.75
N ASP A 134 22.11 -9.47 -20.02
CA ASP A 134 21.94 -8.12 -20.55
C ASP A 134 20.71 -7.41 -19.96
N ALA A 135 19.61 -8.14 -19.73
CA ALA A 135 18.42 -7.64 -19.06
C ALA A 135 18.70 -7.34 -17.58
N VAL A 136 19.37 -8.26 -16.89
CA VAL A 136 19.77 -8.08 -15.49
C VAL A 136 20.64 -6.84 -15.32
N GLU A 137 21.66 -6.66 -16.16
CA GLU A 137 22.56 -5.50 -16.04
C GLU A 137 21.84 -4.18 -16.38
N ARG A 138 20.93 -4.18 -17.35
CA ARG A 138 20.13 -3.01 -17.69
C ARG A 138 19.19 -2.60 -16.53
N VAL A 139 18.42 -3.54 -15.99
CA VAL A 139 17.48 -3.27 -14.88
C VAL A 139 18.23 -2.96 -13.60
N ARG A 140 19.35 -3.66 -13.32
CA ARG A 140 20.26 -3.32 -12.22
C ARG A 140 20.73 -1.86 -12.29
N ALA A 141 21.15 -1.41 -13.47
CA ALA A 141 21.59 -0.02 -13.66
C ALA A 141 20.45 0.99 -13.39
N GLN A 142 19.20 0.64 -13.72
CA GLN A 142 18.02 1.46 -13.38
C GLN A 142 17.80 1.52 -11.87
N VAL A 143 17.83 0.38 -11.17
CA VAL A 143 17.70 0.32 -9.70
C VAL A 143 18.81 1.11 -9.02
N LEU A 144 20.07 0.95 -9.43
CA LEU A 144 21.22 1.71 -8.89
C LEU A 144 21.08 3.22 -9.14
N THR A 145 20.50 3.61 -10.27
CA THR A 145 20.21 5.03 -10.54
C THR A 145 19.15 5.57 -9.61
N GLY A 146 18.08 4.81 -9.35
CA GLY A 146 17.05 5.14 -8.36
C GLY A 146 17.64 5.29 -6.97
N LEU A 147 18.44 4.31 -6.51
CA LEU A 147 19.12 4.35 -5.21
C LEU A 147 20.03 5.58 -5.08
N LYS A 148 20.77 5.93 -6.14
CA LYS A 148 21.59 7.14 -6.16
C LYS A 148 20.77 8.42 -6.08
N SER A 149 19.60 8.48 -6.73
CA SER A 149 18.70 9.62 -6.65
C SER A 149 18.17 9.79 -5.21
N SER A 150 17.82 8.68 -4.57
CA SER A 150 17.29 8.69 -3.20
C SER A 150 18.32 9.14 -2.14
N GLU A 151 19.62 9.09 -2.44
CA GLU A 151 20.68 9.62 -1.55
C GLU A 151 20.69 11.16 -1.46
N THR A 152 20.05 11.83 -2.42
CA THR A 152 19.98 13.30 -2.52
C THR A 152 18.56 13.83 -2.37
N ASP A 153 17.58 12.99 -2.08
CA ASP A 153 16.21 13.38 -1.84
C ASP A 153 15.94 13.49 -0.33
N PRO A 154 15.58 14.67 0.18
CA PRO A 154 15.30 14.86 1.61
C PRO A 154 14.20 13.97 2.16
N GLU A 155 13.17 13.60 1.35
CA GLU A 155 12.08 12.73 1.78
C GLU A 155 12.59 11.29 1.96
N ASP A 156 13.42 10.81 1.05
CA ASP A 156 14.05 9.48 1.16
C ASP A 156 15.04 9.41 2.33
N ILE A 157 15.84 10.46 2.51
CA ILE A 157 16.83 10.54 3.61
C ILE A 157 16.10 10.49 4.96
N VAL A 158 15.04 11.28 5.14
CA VAL A 158 14.29 11.31 6.40
C VAL A 158 13.55 10.00 6.65
N GLY A 159 13.02 9.36 5.60
CA GLY A 159 12.38 8.06 5.67
C GLY A 159 13.34 6.95 6.09
N LYS A 160 14.55 6.92 5.50
CA LYS A 160 15.60 5.97 5.86
C LYS A 160 16.07 6.14 7.30
N ALA A 161 16.25 7.38 7.76
CA ALA A 161 16.64 7.66 9.14
C ALA A 161 15.57 7.20 10.14
N PHE A 162 14.31 7.51 9.87
CA PHE A 162 13.18 7.07 10.68
C PHE A 162 13.10 5.54 10.74
N ASN A 163 13.14 4.87 9.59
CA ASN A 163 13.05 3.42 9.54
C ASN A 163 14.21 2.73 10.24
N ALA A 164 15.44 3.25 10.08
CA ALA A 164 16.62 2.71 10.74
C ALA A 164 16.52 2.78 12.27
N GLU A 165 16.03 3.90 12.84
CA GLU A 165 15.81 3.99 14.29
C GLU A 165 14.61 3.16 14.72
N ALA A 166 13.47 3.27 14.01
CA ALA A 166 12.23 2.61 14.38
C ALA A 166 12.37 1.09 14.44
N TYR A 167 13.06 0.51 13.47
CA TYR A 167 13.05 -0.93 13.25
C TYR A 167 14.41 -1.60 13.50
N GLY A 168 15.50 -0.85 13.61
CA GLY A 168 16.83 -1.39 13.89
C GLY A 168 17.26 -2.49 12.93
N SER A 169 17.54 -3.69 13.45
CA SER A 169 17.95 -4.85 12.63
C SER A 169 16.78 -5.59 11.96
N HIS A 170 15.52 -5.25 12.29
CA HIS A 170 14.38 -5.83 11.61
C HIS A 170 14.38 -5.48 10.11
N PRO A 171 13.87 -6.35 9.20
CA PRO A 171 13.82 -6.07 7.75
C PRO A 171 13.21 -4.72 7.37
N TYR A 172 12.25 -4.20 8.14
CA TYR A 172 11.66 -2.89 7.90
C TYR A 172 12.61 -1.70 8.11
N GLY A 173 13.74 -1.89 8.80
CA GLY A 173 14.80 -0.90 8.91
C GLY A 173 15.64 -0.71 7.66
N ARG A 174 15.43 -1.56 6.64
CA ARG A 174 16.16 -1.53 5.38
C ARG A 174 15.28 -1.02 4.24
N ASP A 175 15.91 -0.45 3.23
CA ASP A 175 15.27 -0.12 1.96
C ASP A 175 14.87 -1.42 1.25
N ASP A 176 13.64 -1.52 0.75
CA ASP A 176 13.15 -2.68 0.01
C ASP A 176 13.83 -2.86 -1.34
N SER A 177 14.37 -1.78 -1.90
CA SER A 177 15.20 -1.81 -3.12
C SER A 177 16.66 -2.20 -2.84
N GLY A 178 17.04 -2.42 -1.58
CA GLY A 178 18.39 -2.77 -1.16
C GLY A 178 19.33 -1.57 -1.03
N THR A 179 20.62 -1.82 -1.15
CA THR A 179 21.67 -0.79 -1.18
C THR A 179 22.49 -0.91 -2.46
N LYS A 180 23.30 0.11 -2.76
CA LYS A 180 24.22 0.07 -3.89
C LYS A 180 25.14 -1.17 -3.83
N GLU A 181 25.63 -1.50 -2.64
CA GLU A 181 26.53 -2.64 -2.40
C GLU A 181 25.81 -3.96 -2.62
N THR A 182 24.63 -4.15 -2.00
CA THR A 182 23.87 -5.40 -2.11
C THR A 182 23.38 -5.63 -3.54
N VAL A 183 22.76 -4.62 -4.17
CA VAL A 183 22.23 -4.73 -5.55
C VAL A 183 23.33 -4.97 -6.58
N SER A 184 24.52 -4.32 -6.42
CA SER A 184 25.67 -4.57 -7.30
C SER A 184 26.24 -5.99 -7.18
N ALA A 185 26.08 -6.62 -6.01
CA ALA A 185 26.60 -7.97 -5.73
C ALA A 185 25.62 -9.10 -6.01
N LEU A 186 24.34 -8.78 -6.39
CA LEU A 186 23.36 -9.81 -6.71
C LEU A 186 23.77 -10.59 -7.96
N SER A 187 23.78 -11.90 -7.87
CA SER A 187 23.98 -12.80 -9.01
C SER A 187 22.64 -13.26 -9.61
N ARG A 188 22.68 -13.89 -10.77
CA ARG A 188 21.53 -14.53 -11.41
C ARG A 188 20.94 -15.63 -10.52
N GLU A 189 21.79 -16.36 -9.81
CA GLU A 189 21.40 -17.39 -8.85
C GLU A 189 20.61 -16.80 -7.68
N ASP A 190 20.98 -15.60 -7.20
CA ASP A 190 20.25 -14.88 -6.16
C ASP A 190 18.83 -14.50 -6.64
N LEU A 191 18.68 -14.11 -7.90
CA LEU A 191 17.37 -13.80 -8.49
C LEU A 191 16.49 -15.06 -8.60
N HIS A 192 17.05 -16.18 -9.03
CA HIS A 192 16.34 -17.46 -9.02
C HIS A 192 15.98 -17.92 -7.60
N ALA A 193 16.82 -17.64 -6.62
CA ALA A 193 16.51 -17.93 -5.22
C ALA A 193 15.36 -17.03 -4.72
N ALA A 194 15.41 -15.71 -5.01
CA ALA A 194 14.34 -14.75 -4.67
C ALA A 194 13.00 -15.19 -5.27
N HIS A 195 12.97 -15.55 -6.55
CA HIS A 195 11.81 -16.08 -7.22
C HIS A 195 11.19 -17.29 -6.48
N LYS A 196 12.02 -18.24 -6.05
CA LYS A 196 11.55 -19.46 -5.37
C LYS A 196 11.01 -19.22 -3.96
N TYR A 197 11.55 -18.26 -3.21
CA TYR A 197 11.05 -18.00 -1.87
C TYR A 197 9.95 -16.95 -1.81
N ALA A 198 9.86 -16.03 -2.77
CA ALA A 198 8.86 -14.98 -2.77
C ALA A 198 7.51 -15.43 -3.33
N MET A 199 7.50 -16.30 -4.36
CA MET A 199 6.26 -16.76 -5.01
C MET A 199 5.96 -18.21 -4.66
N VAL A 200 5.17 -18.42 -3.60
CA VAL A 200 4.81 -19.76 -3.09
C VAL A 200 3.32 -19.89 -2.85
N LEU A 201 2.77 -21.08 -3.07
CA LEU A 201 1.32 -21.31 -3.07
C LEU A 201 0.66 -21.09 -1.72
N ASP A 202 1.32 -21.45 -0.62
CA ASP A 202 0.79 -21.30 0.75
C ASP A 202 0.72 -19.86 1.24
N ARG A 203 1.28 -18.91 0.47
CA ARG A 203 1.24 -17.46 0.74
C ARG A 203 0.52 -16.68 -0.35
N ALA A 204 -0.15 -17.39 -1.28
CA ALA A 204 -0.83 -16.79 -2.41
C ALA A 204 -2.24 -16.29 -2.03
N TYR A 205 -2.55 -15.08 -2.43
CA TYR A 205 -3.87 -14.46 -2.35
C TYR A 205 -4.27 -14.04 -3.76
N VAL A 206 -5.52 -14.32 -4.13
CA VAL A 206 -5.99 -14.10 -5.49
C VAL A 206 -7.36 -13.42 -5.46
N SER A 207 -7.53 -12.42 -6.30
CA SER A 207 -8.86 -11.86 -6.58
C SER A 207 -9.02 -11.56 -8.06
N ALA A 208 -10.25 -11.65 -8.53
CA ALA A 208 -10.61 -11.30 -9.89
C ALA A 208 -11.93 -10.53 -9.91
N VAL A 209 -12.02 -9.60 -10.87
CA VAL A 209 -13.26 -8.88 -11.16
C VAL A 209 -13.43 -8.79 -12.67
N GLY A 210 -14.61 -9.14 -13.17
CA GLY A 210 -14.93 -9.00 -14.59
C GLY A 210 -15.64 -10.18 -15.21
N ASP A 211 -15.48 -10.31 -16.51
CA ASP A 211 -16.23 -11.26 -17.35
C ASP A 211 -15.61 -12.67 -17.30
N ILE A 212 -15.79 -13.34 -16.16
CA ILE A 212 -15.35 -14.70 -15.93
C ILE A 212 -16.26 -15.41 -14.92
N SER A 213 -16.61 -16.67 -15.19
CA SER A 213 -17.37 -17.49 -14.25
C SER A 213 -16.50 -18.04 -13.10
N PRO A 214 -17.11 -18.45 -11.97
CA PRO A 214 -16.42 -19.11 -10.86
C PRO A 214 -15.63 -20.35 -11.28
N GLU A 215 -16.19 -21.17 -12.13
CA GLU A 215 -15.59 -22.39 -12.65
C GLU A 215 -14.38 -22.09 -13.51
N ASP A 216 -14.52 -21.13 -14.45
CA ASP A 216 -13.44 -20.72 -15.34
C ASP A 216 -12.29 -20.07 -14.56
N LEU A 217 -12.60 -19.20 -13.58
CA LEU A 217 -11.59 -18.58 -12.74
C LEU A 217 -10.83 -19.60 -11.90
N SER A 218 -11.54 -20.56 -11.32
CA SER A 218 -10.91 -21.63 -10.52
C SER A 218 -9.93 -22.44 -11.37
N ALA A 219 -10.33 -22.85 -12.57
CA ALA A 219 -9.47 -23.57 -13.50
C ALA A 219 -8.30 -22.71 -14.01
N LEU A 220 -8.53 -21.41 -14.25
CA LEU A 220 -7.51 -20.45 -14.67
C LEU A 220 -6.43 -20.31 -13.60
N VAL A 221 -6.82 -20.08 -12.33
CA VAL A 221 -5.88 -19.89 -11.22
C VAL A 221 -5.04 -21.15 -10.98
N ASP A 222 -5.65 -22.32 -10.97
CA ASP A 222 -4.93 -23.58 -10.84
C ASP A 222 -3.90 -23.76 -11.97
N ARG A 223 -4.30 -23.49 -13.22
CA ARG A 223 -3.39 -23.56 -14.37
C ARG A 223 -2.27 -22.51 -14.29
N LEU A 224 -2.59 -21.27 -13.90
CA LEU A 224 -1.64 -20.15 -13.82
C LEU A 224 -0.54 -20.44 -12.80
N LEU A 225 -0.90 -20.96 -11.63
CA LEU A 225 0.02 -21.13 -10.51
C LEU A 225 0.64 -22.53 -10.42
N ALA A 226 0.17 -23.48 -11.25
CA ALA A 226 0.73 -24.83 -11.29
C ALA A 226 2.21 -24.82 -11.64
N GLY A 227 3.05 -25.34 -10.74
CA GLY A 227 4.52 -25.37 -10.88
C GLY A 227 5.27 -24.43 -9.97
N LEU A 228 4.58 -23.47 -9.31
CA LEU A 228 5.19 -22.71 -8.22
C LEU A 228 5.43 -23.60 -7.00
N PRO A 229 6.47 -23.32 -6.19
CA PRO A 229 6.74 -24.06 -4.96
C PRO A 229 5.55 -23.99 -3.99
N GLN A 230 5.29 -25.09 -3.27
CA GLN A 230 4.22 -25.13 -2.26
C GLN A 230 4.56 -24.26 -1.05
N HIS A 231 5.81 -24.28 -0.59
CA HIS A 231 6.30 -23.60 0.60
C HIS A 231 7.56 -22.81 0.32
N SER A 232 7.70 -21.69 1.01
CA SER A 232 8.93 -20.91 0.97
C SER A 232 10.07 -21.59 1.74
N THR A 233 11.28 -21.37 1.26
CA THR A 233 12.52 -21.71 2.00
C THR A 233 12.90 -20.64 3.01
N ARG A 234 12.12 -19.57 3.11
CA ARG A 234 12.32 -18.44 4.03
C ARG A 234 11.10 -18.29 4.92
N ASP A 235 11.35 -18.09 6.20
CA ASP A 235 10.31 -17.74 7.16
C ASP A 235 9.89 -16.28 7.01
N LEU A 236 8.67 -15.98 7.41
CA LEU A 236 8.19 -14.61 7.54
C LEU A 236 8.86 -13.95 8.76
N PRO A 237 9.11 -12.62 8.72
CA PRO A 237 9.64 -11.90 9.85
C PRO A 237 8.79 -12.03 11.12
N GLN A 238 9.42 -11.89 12.27
CA GLN A 238 8.71 -11.74 13.54
C GLN A 238 8.21 -10.30 13.69
N LYS A 239 7.31 -10.03 14.64
CA LYS A 239 6.92 -8.64 14.96
C LYS A 239 8.15 -7.83 15.37
N ALA A 240 8.24 -6.61 14.83
CA ALA A 240 9.28 -5.67 15.19
C ALA A 240 8.98 -5.04 16.55
N GLU A 241 10.00 -4.90 17.37
CA GLU A 241 9.97 -4.02 18.53
C GLU A 241 10.43 -2.63 18.07
N LEU A 242 9.53 -1.64 18.19
CA LEU A 242 9.83 -0.28 17.75
C LEU A 242 10.77 0.41 18.74
N GLY A 243 11.96 0.80 18.26
CA GLY A 243 12.99 1.47 19.04
C GLY A 243 12.96 3.00 18.97
N LEU A 244 11.83 3.61 18.56
CA LEU A 244 11.72 5.07 18.44
C LEU A 244 11.90 5.76 19.79
N GLY A 245 12.91 6.64 19.87
CA GLY A 245 13.06 7.59 20.96
C GLY A 245 11.98 8.68 20.94
N ALA A 246 12.18 9.73 21.74
CA ALA A 246 11.38 10.94 21.67
C ALA A 246 12.28 12.13 21.27
N GLY A 247 11.65 13.23 20.84
CA GLY A 247 12.36 14.47 20.53
C GLY A 247 12.67 14.67 19.05
N ILE A 248 13.51 15.67 18.78
CA ILE A 248 13.83 16.11 17.41
C ILE A 248 15.28 15.74 17.10
N GLU A 249 15.50 15.19 15.93
CA GLU A 249 16.82 14.99 15.33
C GLU A 249 16.89 15.72 14.00
N VAL A 250 17.98 16.48 13.80
CA VAL A 250 18.22 17.21 12.56
C VAL A 250 19.35 16.55 11.81
N ILE A 251 19.09 16.22 10.56
CA ILE A 251 20.08 15.74 9.59
C ILE A 251 20.44 16.92 8.70
N ASP A 252 21.65 17.45 8.83
CA ASP A 252 22.12 18.59 8.06
C ASP A 252 22.19 18.24 6.57
N PHE A 253 21.39 18.95 5.77
CA PHE A 253 21.32 18.78 4.33
C PHE A 253 20.99 20.11 3.65
N ALA A 254 21.83 20.49 2.69
CA ALA A 254 21.66 21.77 1.99
C ALA A 254 20.49 21.72 1.01
N THR A 255 19.32 22.19 1.45
CA THR A 255 18.09 22.25 0.67
C THR A 255 17.32 23.53 1.02
N PRO A 256 16.55 24.12 0.08
CA PRO A 256 15.76 25.34 0.37
C PRO A 256 14.58 25.11 1.31
N GLN A 257 14.12 23.87 1.44
CA GLN A 257 13.03 23.48 2.33
C GLN A 257 13.47 22.28 3.16
N SER A 258 13.26 22.35 4.47
CA SER A 258 13.44 21.19 5.35
C SER A 258 12.21 20.28 5.26
N VAL A 259 12.46 18.96 5.32
CA VAL A 259 11.41 17.94 5.39
C VAL A 259 11.40 17.34 6.80
N ALA A 260 10.24 17.34 7.42
CA ALA A 260 10.00 16.70 8.72
C ALA A 260 9.18 15.42 8.56
N LEU A 261 9.69 14.32 9.10
CA LEU A 261 8.98 13.06 9.31
C LEU A 261 8.85 12.83 10.80
N PHE A 262 7.65 12.52 11.26
CA PHE A 262 7.37 12.38 12.68
C PHE A 262 6.44 11.20 12.95
N GLY A 263 6.53 10.62 14.14
CA GLY A 263 5.67 9.50 14.50
C GLY A 263 6.04 8.84 15.82
N HIS A 264 5.30 7.81 16.12
CA HIS A 264 5.46 6.93 17.28
C HIS A 264 4.77 5.58 17.05
N VAL A 265 4.78 4.70 18.04
CA VAL A 265 4.06 3.42 18.04
C VAL A 265 2.59 3.63 17.71
N GLY A 266 2.06 2.87 16.76
CA GLY A 266 0.69 2.94 16.28
C GLY A 266 -0.24 1.95 16.96
N ILE A 267 -1.26 1.52 16.19
CA ILE A 267 -2.29 0.57 16.62
C ILE A 267 -2.48 -0.49 15.55
N ALA A 268 -2.56 -1.75 15.97
CA ALA A 268 -2.77 -2.88 15.08
C ALA A 268 -4.15 -2.83 14.41
N ARG A 269 -4.24 -3.36 13.20
CA ARG A 269 -5.47 -3.35 12.40
C ARG A 269 -6.62 -4.14 13.05
N ASP A 270 -6.30 -5.18 13.79
CA ASP A 270 -7.24 -6.05 14.50
C ASP A 270 -7.57 -5.58 15.92
N HIS A 271 -6.98 -4.46 16.36
CA HIS A 271 -7.28 -3.91 17.69
C HIS A 271 -8.75 -3.45 17.79
N PRO A 272 -9.44 -3.71 18.90
CA PRO A 272 -10.85 -3.29 19.08
C PRO A 272 -11.11 -1.80 18.83
N ASP A 273 -10.16 -0.94 19.20
CA ASP A 273 -10.26 0.50 19.04
C ASP A 273 -9.74 1.02 17.69
N PHE A 274 -9.43 0.14 16.74
CA PHE A 274 -8.87 0.56 15.45
C PHE A 274 -9.74 1.61 14.74
N PHE A 275 -11.06 1.45 14.72
CA PHE A 275 -11.94 2.41 14.07
C PHE A 275 -12.00 3.75 14.77
N ALA A 276 -11.88 3.78 16.10
CA ALA A 276 -11.75 5.02 16.87
C ALA A 276 -10.43 5.74 16.52
N ALA A 277 -9.31 5.00 16.47
CA ALA A 277 -8.02 5.53 16.03
C ALA A 277 -8.03 6.00 14.56
N TYR A 278 -8.72 5.28 13.70
CA TYR A 278 -8.86 5.65 12.28
C TYR A 278 -9.62 6.97 12.10
N LEU A 279 -10.76 7.14 12.78
CA LEU A 279 -11.52 8.39 12.79
C LEU A 279 -10.72 9.53 13.41
N LEU A 280 -10.02 9.26 14.52
CA LEU A 280 -9.16 10.22 15.20
C LEU A 280 -8.05 10.72 14.27
N ASN A 281 -7.34 9.80 13.59
CA ASN A 281 -6.31 10.17 12.62
C ASN A 281 -6.89 10.98 11.45
N GLN A 282 -8.08 10.63 10.98
CA GLN A 282 -8.75 11.34 9.91
C GLN A 282 -9.04 12.80 10.31
N ILE A 283 -9.51 13.04 11.53
CA ILE A 283 -9.75 14.39 12.07
C ILE A 283 -8.44 15.15 12.26
N PHE A 284 -7.41 14.47 12.74
CA PHE A 284 -6.16 15.11 13.11
C PHE A 284 -5.31 15.51 11.91
N GLY A 285 -4.97 14.59 11.02
CA GLY A 285 -4.08 14.85 9.90
C GLY A 285 -4.39 14.04 8.62
N GLY A 286 -5.23 12.99 8.70
CA GLY A 286 -5.55 12.12 7.57
C GLY A 286 -6.63 12.65 6.62
N GLY A 287 -7.38 13.65 7.03
CA GLY A 287 -8.55 14.18 6.32
C GLY A 287 -8.26 15.21 5.23
N GLY A 288 -7.03 15.32 4.76
CA GLY A 288 -6.65 16.31 3.75
C GLY A 288 -6.92 17.73 4.23
N LEU A 289 -7.60 18.55 3.44
CA LEU A 289 -7.86 19.98 3.74
C LEU A 289 -8.73 20.19 4.99
N GLU A 290 -9.55 19.23 5.37
CA GLU A 290 -10.45 19.33 6.52
C GLU A 290 -9.78 18.96 7.87
N SER A 291 -8.53 18.48 7.85
CA SER A 291 -7.84 18.05 9.07
C SER A 291 -7.35 19.22 9.92
N ARG A 292 -7.23 18.99 11.25
CA ARG A 292 -6.73 20.00 12.19
C ARG A 292 -5.33 20.50 11.83
N LEU A 293 -4.41 19.58 11.51
CA LEU A 293 -3.04 19.96 11.15
C LEU A 293 -3.01 20.82 9.88
N THR A 294 -3.79 20.48 8.85
CA THR A 294 -3.86 21.28 7.64
C THR A 294 -4.37 22.68 7.94
N ARG A 295 -5.44 22.79 8.71
CA ARG A 295 -5.99 24.09 9.11
C ARG A 295 -4.98 24.91 9.91
N GLU A 296 -4.31 24.32 10.91
CA GLU A 296 -3.44 25.07 11.80
C GLU A 296 -2.06 25.41 11.19
N ILE A 297 -1.45 24.49 10.45
CA ILE A 297 -0.10 24.70 9.91
C ILE A 297 -0.14 25.37 8.53
N ARG A 298 -1.09 24.94 7.67
CA ARG A 298 -1.18 25.44 6.30
C ARG A 298 -2.09 26.67 6.19
N GLU A 299 -3.38 26.55 6.56
CA GLU A 299 -4.36 27.60 6.25
C GLU A 299 -4.19 28.83 7.14
N ASN A 300 -4.08 28.63 8.46
CA ASN A 300 -4.01 29.74 9.41
C ASN A 300 -2.64 30.42 9.43
N ARG A 301 -1.54 29.70 9.13
CA ARG A 301 -0.17 30.23 9.26
C ARG A 301 0.65 30.18 7.97
N GLY A 302 0.24 29.43 6.96
CA GLY A 302 0.96 29.30 5.69
C GLY A 302 2.36 28.72 5.84
N LEU A 303 2.59 27.83 6.82
CA LEU A 303 3.91 27.26 7.14
C LEU A 303 4.31 26.10 6.23
N THR A 304 3.34 25.48 5.57
CA THR A 304 3.55 24.34 4.66
C THR A 304 2.55 24.38 3.52
N TYR A 305 2.85 23.68 2.43
CA TYR A 305 1.88 23.39 1.36
C TYR A 305 0.99 22.17 1.68
N GLY A 306 1.42 21.30 2.56
CA GLY A 306 0.66 20.14 2.98
C GLY A 306 1.27 19.46 4.19
N VAL A 307 0.42 18.93 5.05
CA VAL A 307 0.77 18.11 6.20
C VAL A 307 -0.22 16.98 6.30
N GLY A 308 0.27 15.77 6.61
CA GLY A 308 -0.58 14.60 6.76
C GLY A 308 -0.10 13.66 7.84
N THR A 309 -1.04 12.88 8.40
CA THR A 309 -0.75 11.76 9.28
C THR A 309 -1.46 10.50 8.81
N TYR A 310 -0.86 9.34 9.07
CA TYR A 310 -1.33 8.04 8.64
C TYR A 310 -1.21 7.03 9.77
N LEU A 311 -2.22 6.16 9.89
CA LEU A 311 -2.09 4.92 10.63
C LEU A 311 -1.53 3.86 9.68
N VAL A 312 -0.31 3.45 9.91
CA VAL A 312 0.38 2.44 9.09
C VAL A 312 0.41 1.14 9.88
N ALA A 313 -0.60 0.31 9.67
CA ALA A 313 -0.66 -1.04 10.21
C ALA A 313 -0.05 -1.99 9.18
N ARG A 314 1.21 -2.40 9.43
CA ARG A 314 1.93 -3.40 8.64
C ARG A 314 1.77 -4.79 9.25
N ASP A 315 2.21 -5.80 8.53
CA ASP A 315 2.16 -7.19 9.04
C ASP A 315 2.96 -7.39 10.34
N TYR A 316 4.07 -6.65 10.50
CA TYR A 316 5.02 -6.85 11.60
C TYR A 316 5.26 -5.61 12.46
N ALA A 317 4.61 -4.47 12.18
CA ALA A 317 4.72 -3.26 13.00
C ALA A 317 3.58 -2.29 12.72
N ASP A 318 3.23 -1.52 13.74
CA ASP A 318 2.17 -0.53 13.68
C ASP A 318 2.72 0.82 14.11
N VAL A 319 2.59 1.84 13.23
CA VAL A 319 3.07 3.20 13.51
C VAL A 319 1.99 4.24 13.18
N VAL A 320 1.96 5.31 13.94
CA VAL A 320 1.41 6.60 13.51
C VAL A 320 2.56 7.38 12.92
N ILE A 321 2.44 7.78 11.67
CA ILE A 321 3.48 8.53 10.96
C ILE A 321 2.87 9.74 10.27
N GLY A 322 3.61 10.82 10.19
CA GLY A 322 3.21 12.00 9.43
C GLY A 322 4.40 12.74 8.88
N GLN A 323 4.15 13.58 7.88
CA GLN A 323 5.21 14.39 7.27
C GLN A 323 4.70 15.73 6.78
N PHE A 324 5.61 16.68 6.67
CA PHE A 324 5.45 17.93 5.94
C PHE A 324 6.80 18.53 5.56
N ALA A 325 6.80 19.44 4.58
CA ALA A 325 7.94 20.26 4.23
C ALA A 325 7.63 21.72 4.55
N SER A 326 8.66 22.49 4.95
CA SER A 326 8.57 23.91 5.24
C SER A 326 9.87 24.62 4.87
N ALA A 327 9.82 25.94 4.60
CA ALA A 327 11.02 26.74 4.45
C ALA A 327 11.87 26.66 5.73
N ASN A 328 13.20 26.69 5.57
CA ASN A 328 14.14 26.48 6.68
C ASN A 328 13.90 27.45 7.85
N ASP A 329 13.65 28.73 7.55
CA ASP A 329 13.37 29.80 8.53
C ASP A 329 11.97 29.69 9.19
N ARG A 330 11.11 28.80 8.71
CA ARG A 330 9.75 28.59 9.21
C ARG A 330 9.53 27.23 9.84
N MET A 331 10.48 26.31 9.68
CA MET A 331 10.37 24.95 10.17
C MET A 331 10.18 24.90 11.69
N GLY A 332 10.92 25.72 12.45
CA GLY A 332 10.81 25.78 13.91
C GLY A 332 9.41 26.16 14.39
N GLU A 333 8.78 27.18 13.75
CA GLU A 333 7.39 27.53 14.04
C GLU A 333 6.41 26.39 13.70
N ALA A 334 6.58 25.74 12.54
CA ALA A 334 5.73 24.64 12.11
C ALA A 334 5.81 23.42 13.09
N LEU A 335 7.00 23.10 13.55
CA LEU A 335 7.21 22.02 14.55
C LEU A 335 6.59 22.38 15.91
N ASN A 336 6.65 23.63 16.33
CA ASN A 336 6.01 24.09 17.56
C ASN A 336 4.48 23.97 17.47
N VAL A 337 3.89 24.34 16.33
CA VAL A 337 2.45 24.16 16.10
C VAL A 337 2.08 22.66 16.08
N LEU A 338 2.85 21.82 15.36
CA LEU A 338 2.65 20.37 15.36
C LEU A 338 2.61 19.80 16.78
N ARG A 339 3.63 20.11 17.60
CA ARG A 339 3.72 19.60 18.99
C ARG A 339 2.59 20.11 19.87
N SER A 340 2.18 21.36 19.68
CA SER A 340 1.04 21.95 20.39
C SER A 340 -0.26 21.23 20.03
N GLU A 341 -0.52 20.99 18.75
CA GLU A 341 -1.71 20.27 18.29
C GLU A 341 -1.69 18.80 18.70
N TRP A 342 -0.50 18.17 18.74
CA TRP A 342 -0.35 16.81 19.27
C TRP A 342 -0.73 16.71 20.75
N ALA A 343 -0.27 17.68 21.54
CA ALA A 343 -0.64 17.77 22.94
C ALA A 343 -2.13 18.10 23.14
N ASN A 344 -2.67 19.00 22.31
CA ASN A 344 -4.06 19.41 22.36
C ASN A 344 -5.01 18.23 22.09
N ILE A 345 -4.76 17.44 21.02
CA ILE A 345 -5.63 16.30 20.72
C ILE A 345 -5.53 15.20 21.77
N SER A 346 -4.35 14.98 22.35
CA SER A 346 -4.14 14.04 23.45
C SER A 346 -4.91 14.42 24.73
N GLN A 347 -4.94 15.71 25.06
CA GLN A 347 -5.53 16.22 26.31
C GLN A 347 -7.03 16.50 26.20
N ASN A 348 -7.45 17.06 25.08
CA ASN A 348 -8.80 17.58 24.88
C ASN A 348 -9.65 16.74 23.93
N GLY A 349 -9.02 15.79 23.20
CA GLY A 349 -9.69 14.92 22.25
C GLY A 349 -10.29 15.67 21.06
N VAL A 350 -11.44 15.18 20.59
CA VAL A 350 -12.22 15.74 19.47
C VAL A 350 -13.61 16.12 19.93
N THR A 351 -14.28 16.98 19.17
CA THR A 351 -15.68 17.38 19.43
C THR A 351 -16.67 16.43 18.77
N GLN A 352 -17.92 16.44 19.21
CA GLN A 352 -19.00 15.67 18.58
C GLN A 352 -19.21 16.08 17.12
N GLU A 353 -19.09 17.37 16.80
CA GLU A 353 -19.23 17.90 15.45
C GLU A 353 -18.15 17.36 14.50
N GLU A 354 -16.88 17.33 14.95
CA GLU A 354 -15.77 16.74 14.17
C GLU A 354 -15.99 15.24 13.91
N LEU A 355 -16.44 14.52 14.95
CA LEU A 355 -16.75 13.10 14.83
C LEU A 355 -17.87 12.84 13.82
N ASP A 356 -18.98 13.56 13.92
CA ASP A 356 -20.16 13.38 13.05
C ASP A 356 -19.85 13.75 11.59
N ARG A 357 -19.13 14.85 11.37
CA ARG A 357 -18.66 15.25 10.04
C ARG A 357 -17.75 14.19 9.42
N THR A 358 -16.81 13.67 10.19
CA THR A 358 -15.86 12.66 9.71
C THR A 358 -16.55 11.33 9.40
N LYS A 359 -17.50 10.90 10.23
CA LYS A 359 -18.33 9.73 9.95
C LYS A 359 -19.10 9.90 8.64
N THR A 360 -19.77 11.03 8.46
CA THR A 360 -20.53 11.34 7.24
C THR A 360 -19.63 11.27 6.01
N TYR A 361 -18.46 11.89 6.06
CA TYR A 361 -17.50 11.86 4.96
C TYR A 361 -17.02 10.43 4.66
N LEU A 362 -16.54 9.71 5.66
CA LEU A 362 -15.95 8.38 5.46
C LEU A 362 -16.96 7.33 5.03
N THR A 363 -18.21 7.41 5.49
CA THR A 363 -19.25 6.47 5.08
C THR A 363 -19.80 6.80 3.70
N GLY A 364 -19.89 8.09 3.35
CA GLY A 364 -20.32 8.53 2.02
C GLY A 364 -19.25 8.29 0.93
N ALA A 365 -17.97 8.46 1.26
CA ALA A 365 -16.88 8.25 0.30
C ALA A 365 -16.53 6.76 0.08
N TYR A 366 -16.86 5.89 1.02
CA TYR A 366 -16.45 4.48 0.95
C TYR A 366 -16.97 3.72 -0.28
N PRO A 367 -18.24 3.83 -0.68
CA PRO A 367 -18.74 3.16 -1.89
C PRO A 367 -18.04 3.60 -3.17
N LEU A 368 -17.56 4.84 -3.22
CA LEU A 368 -16.87 5.39 -4.40
C LEU A 368 -15.50 4.74 -4.68
N ARG A 369 -14.98 3.98 -3.73
CA ARG A 369 -13.74 3.20 -3.91
C ARG A 369 -13.93 1.96 -4.78
N PHE A 370 -15.17 1.50 -4.93
CA PHE A 370 -15.54 0.31 -5.69
C PHE A 370 -16.02 0.71 -7.10
N ASP A 371 -15.19 1.48 -7.80
CA ASP A 371 -15.44 1.91 -9.17
C ASP A 371 -14.38 1.33 -10.11
N GLY A 372 -14.82 0.47 -11.03
CA GLY A 372 -14.00 -0.23 -12.00
C GLY A 372 -13.35 -1.54 -11.48
N ASN A 373 -13.16 -2.49 -12.42
CA ASN A 373 -12.76 -3.86 -12.10
C ASN A 373 -11.38 -3.94 -11.40
N ALA A 374 -10.39 -3.22 -11.90
CA ALA A 374 -9.03 -3.29 -11.34
C ALA A 374 -8.92 -2.69 -9.91
N PRO A 375 -9.49 -1.51 -9.59
CA PRO A 375 -9.54 -1.03 -8.21
C PRO A 375 -10.25 -1.99 -7.26
N ILE A 376 -11.38 -2.59 -7.70
CA ILE A 376 -12.11 -3.57 -6.88
C ILE A 376 -11.25 -4.80 -6.62
N ALA A 377 -10.64 -5.40 -7.67
CA ALA A 377 -9.77 -6.56 -7.52
C ALA A 377 -8.62 -6.28 -6.54
N ASN A 378 -7.96 -5.11 -6.65
CA ASN A 378 -6.90 -4.70 -5.76
C ASN A 378 -7.36 -4.53 -4.29
N ILE A 379 -8.57 -4.00 -4.06
CA ILE A 379 -9.17 -3.91 -2.72
C ILE A 379 -9.41 -5.31 -2.16
N LEU A 380 -9.97 -6.21 -2.95
CA LEU A 380 -10.31 -7.57 -2.52
C LEU A 380 -9.06 -8.37 -2.10
N VAL A 381 -8.00 -8.36 -2.90
CA VAL A 381 -6.76 -9.06 -2.55
C VAL A 381 -6.09 -8.45 -1.31
N GLY A 382 -6.15 -7.13 -1.16
CA GLY A 382 -5.68 -6.45 0.05
C GLY A 382 -6.48 -6.84 1.30
N MET A 383 -7.79 -6.99 1.19
CA MET A 383 -8.65 -7.46 2.27
C MET A 383 -8.31 -8.89 2.69
N GLN A 384 -8.10 -9.80 1.72
CA GLN A 384 -7.66 -11.17 2.01
C GLN A 384 -6.34 -11.20 2.78
N MET A 385 -5.34 -10.42 2.36
CA MET A 385 -4.05 -10.33 3.05
C MET A 385 -4.17 -9.86 4.50
N GLN A 386 -5.14 -8.98 4.78
CA GLN A 386 -5.42 -8.48 6.13
C GLN A 386 -6.34 -9.41 6.94
N GLY A 387 -6.68 -10.60 6.42
CA GLY A 387 -7.57 -11.55 7.10
C GLY A 387 -9.00 -11.04 7.27
N LEU A 388 -9.45 -10.10 6.44
CA LEU A 388 -10.81 -9.58 6.47
C LEU A 388 -11.75 -10.54 5.73
N ASP A 389 -12.99 -10.61 6.19
CA ASP A 389 -14.06 -11.37 5.53
C ASP A 389 -14.70 -10.56 4.40
N PRO A 390 -15.23 -11.17 3.32
CA PRO A 390 -15.94 -10.47 2.25
C PRO A 390 -17.04 -9.53 2.73
N SER A 391 -17.76 -9.90 3.80
CA SER A 391 -18.79 -9.05 4.42
C SER A 391 -18.27 -7.72 4.98
N TYR A 392 -16.93 -7.58 5.12
CA TYR A 392 -16.35 -6.31 5.57
C TYR A 392 -16.73 -5.14 4.66
N VAL A 393 -16.90 -5.38 3.36
CA VAL A 393 -17.30 -4.32 2.42
C VAL A 393 -18.65 -3.71 2.80
N THR A 394 -19.60 -4.52 3.25
CA THR A 394 -20.94 -4.06 3.67
C THR A 394 -21.00 -3.63 5.13
N THR A 395 -20.20 -4.20 6.01
CA THR A 395 -20.25 -3.97 7.48
C THR A 395 -19.29 -2.89 7.97
N ARG A 396 -18.33 -2.44 7.14
CA ARG A 396 -17.33 -1.44 7.54
C ARG A 396 -17.97 -0.11 7.99
N ASN A 397 -18.99 0.36 7.30
CA ASN A 397 -19.65 1.61 7.64
C ASN A 397 -20.39 1.55 8.99
N ASP A 398 -20.94 0.39 9.35
CA ASP A 398 -21.55 0.19 10.66
C ASP A 398 -20.50 0.30 11.79
N LYS A 399 -19.30 -0.26 11.56
CA LYS A 399 -18.17 -0.13 12.49
C LYS A 399 -17.72 1.33 12.67
N VAL A 400 -17.68 2.11 11.59
CA VAL A 400 -17.38 3.55 11.63
C VAL A 400 -18.47 4.29 12.41
N ASN A 401 -19.75 4.02 12.13
CA ASN A 401 -20.87 4.69 12.76
C ASN A 401 -21.00 4.34 14.27
N ALA A 402 -20.59 3.15 14.66
CA ALA A 402 -20.64 2.68 16.04
C ALA A 402 -19.66 3.38 16.99
N VAL A 403 -18.59 4.03 16.48
CA VAL A 403 -17.62 4.73 17.34
C VAL A 403 -18.28 5.87 18.10
N THR A 404 -18.10 5.93 19.41
CA THR A 404 -18.63 6.99 20.27
C THR A 404 -17.59 8.08 20.55
N LEU A 405 -18.06 9.27 20.99
CA LEU A 405 -17.16 10.36 21.40
C LEU A 405 -16.28 9.94 22.57
N GLU A 406 -16.81 9.16 23.51
CA GLU A 406 -16.05 8.64 24.63
C GLU A 406 -14.90 7.73 24.18
N GLN A 407 -15.19 6.79 23.26
CA GLN A 407 -14.17 5.87 22.72
C GLN A 407 -13.07 6.61 21.98
N ILE A 408 -13.41 7.53 21.08
CA ILE A 408 -12.39 8.25 20.29
C ILE A 408 -11.53 9.15 21.19
N ASN A 409 -12.10 9.78 22.23
CA ASN A 409 -11.35 10.61 23.17
C ASN A 409 -10.49 9.76 24.12
N ALA A 410 -10.94 8.57 24.50
CA ALA A 410 -10.11 7.63 25.24
C ALA A 410 -8.90 7.21 24.39
N VAL A 411 -9.09 6.91 23.09
CA VAL A 411 -8.00 6.58 22.16
C VAL A 411 -7.04 7.77 21.98
N ALA A 412 -7.55 8.99 21.87
CA ALA A 412 -6.72 10.18 21.77
C ALA A 412 -5.72 10.30 22.92
N ALA A 413 -6.19 10.05 24.15
CA ALA A 413 -5.38 10.15 25.35
C ALA A 413 -4.26 9.09 25.44
N TRP A 414 -4.48 7.87 24.96
CA TRP A 414 -3.46 6.82 25.07
C TRP A 414 -2.61 6.65 23.81
N LEU A 415 -3.13 6.97 22.62
CA LEU A 415 -2.41 6.78 21.36
C LEU A 415 -1.51 7.98 21.05
N TYR A 416 -2.02 9.22 21.15
CA TYR A 416 -1.27 10.43 20.83
C TYR A 416 -0.51 10.95 22.05
N LYS A 417 0.67 10.36 22.33
CA LYS A 417 1.50 10.74 23.48
C LYS A 417 2.57 11.76 23.09
N PRO A 418 2.46 13.02 23.56
CA PRO A 418 3.40 14.08 23.17
C PRO A 418 4.85 13.79 23.59
N ASP A 419 5.04 13.08 24.70
CA ASP A 419 6.34 12.67 25.25
C ASP A 419 6.99 11.52 24.51
N GLN A 420 6.28 10.86 23.59
CA GLN A 420 6.78 9.77 22.73
C GLN A 420 6.94 10.19 21.25
N LEU A 421 6.60 11.43 20.91
CA LEU A 421 6.70 11.90 19.54
C LEU A 421 8.17 12.04 19.12
N ARG A 422 8.57 11.23 18.15
CA ARG A 422 9.86 11.32 17.47
C ARG A 422 9.71 12.14 16.20
N ILE A 423 10.64 13.05 15.95
CA ILE A 423 10.66 13.90 14.76
C ILE A 423 12.07 13.86 14.17
N PHE A 424 12.17 13.52 12.90
CA PHE A 424 13.37 13.69 12.10
C PHE A 424 13.17 14.86 11.16
N VAL A 425 14.19 15.71 11.01
CA VAL A 425 14.19 16.84 10.08
C VAL A 425 15.41 16.76 9.20
N VAL A 426 15.23 16.71 7.90
CA VAL A 426 16.32 16.81 6.91
C VAL A 426 16.32 18.18 6.31
N GLY A 427 17.41 18.93 6.45
CA GLY A 427 17.53 20.31 5.99
C GLY A 427 18.43 21.13 6.88
N GLN A 428 18.27 22.45 6.80
CA GLN A 428 18.97 23.44 7.62
C GLN A 428 17.97 24.35 8.36
N PRO A 429 17.13 23.78 9.23
CA PRO A 429 16.05 24.53 9.87
C PRO A 429 16.56 25.48 10.94
N ASP A 430 15.92 26.65 11.07
CA ASP A 430 15.99 27.49 12.25
C ASP A 430 15.04 26.94 13.31
N LEU A 431 15.57 26.36 14.43
CA LEU A 431 14.78 25.69 15.48
C LEU A 431 14.75 26.52 16.76
#